data_c68db553119d9776a2c374fbcc2216d5
#
_entry.id   c68db553119d9776a2c374fbcc2216d5
#
_cell.length_a   1.000
_cell.length_b   1.000
_cell.length_c   1.000
_cell.angle_alpha   90.00
_cell.angle_beta   90.00
_cell.angle_gamma   90.00
#
_symmetry.space_group_name_H-M   'P 1'
#
loop_
_entity.id
_entity.type
_entity.pdbx_description
1 polymer ?
#
loop_
_entity_poly.entity_id
_entity_poly.type
_entity_poly.pdbx_seq_one_letter_code
_entity_poly.pdbx_strand_id
1 'polypeptide(L)'
;MHKIVLLDKPRENPGELDWSPLQALGETTFYTHTEPEKAAARIGDAEIVLLNKTVLTAETLRQCKNLKLISVIATGYNTVDVDCCRELGITVCNVPSYGSEAISQNAIALLLELTNRVAHHDAEVRKGRSGGPGDWCFWDYSVMELEGKTAGIIGLGRIGKITARILRAFGMKILAHDMYQDPAWENESCRYTDLDTLYAPVSYTHLRAHETVL
;
A
#
# COMPACT_ATOMS: atom_id res chain seq x y z
N MET A 1 -4.84 26.55 23.10
CA MET A 1 -5.07 25.11 22.86
C MET A 1 -5.36 25.00 21.37
N HIS A 2 -4.68 24.11 20.64
CA HIS A 2 -4.89 23.97 19.20
C HIS A 2 -6.25 23.37 18.88
N LYS A 3 -6.87 23.79 17.78
CA LYS A 3 -8.05 23.12 17.22
C LYS A 3 -7.60 22.15 16.14
N ILE A 4 -7.95 20.89 16.33
CA ILE A 4 -7.51 19.76 15.52
C ILE A 4 -8.72 19.06 14.94
N VAL A 5 -8.70 18.76 13.64
CA VAL A 5 -9.78 18.03 12.97
C VAL A 5 -9.20 16.80 12.25
N LEU A 6 -9.78 15.64 12.49
CA LEU A 6 -9.53 14.42 11.72
C LEU A 6 -10.72 14.18 10.80
N LEU A 7 -10.52 14.29 9.48
CA LEU A 7 -11.60 14.29 8.48
C LEU A 7 -12.12 12.90 8.10
N ASP A 8 -11.29 11.87 8.25
CA ASP A 8 -11.61 10.50 7.84
C ASP A 8 -10.98 9.48 8.79
N LYS A 9 -11.44 9.49 10.05
CA LYS A 9 -11.08 8.49 11.04
C LYS A 9 -11.51 7.09 10.56
N PRO A 10 -10.59 6.09 10.54
CA PRO A 10 -10.97 4.73 10.17
C PRO A 10 -12.18 4.24 10.95
N ARG A 11 -13.19 3.69 10.27
CA ARG A 11 -14.41 3.16 10.90
C ARG A 11 -14.12 1.91 11.72
N GLU A 12 -13.25 1.09 11.21
CA GLU A 12 -12.79 -0.14 11.82
C GLU A 12 -11.37 0.06 12.32
N ASN A 13 -11.27 0.72 13.43
CA ASN A 13 -10.09 0.55 14.25
C ASN A 13 -10.38 -0.67 15.12
N PRO A 14 -9.57 -1.73 15.11
CA PRO A 14 -9.77 -2.90 15.98
C PRO A 14 -9.62 -2.60 17.48
N GLY A 15 -9.92 -1.38 17.91
CA GLY A 15 -9.91 -0.94 19.31
C GLY A 15 -8.53 -0.62 19.86
N GLU A 16 -7.50 -0.70 19.04
CA GLU A 16 -6.10 -0.65 19.47
C GLU A 16 -5.44 0.73 19.29
N LEU A 17 -6.07 1.65 18.52
CA LEU A 17 -5.47 2.95 18.28
C LEU A 17 -5.93 3.92 19.38
N ASP A 18 -5.05 4.22 20.30
CA ASP A 18 -5.26 5.24 21.33
C ASP A 18 -5.09 6.65 20.72
N TRP A 19 -6.17 7.41 20.72
CA TRP A 19 -6.19 8.80 20.25
C TRP A 19 -5.90 9.82 21.36
N SER A 20 -5.74 9.37 22.60
CA SER A 20 -5.48 10.26 23.73
C SER A 20 -4.22 11.14 23.55
N PRO A 21 -3.12 10.67 22.93
CA PRO A 21 -1.98 11.54 22.64
C PRO A 21 -2.32 12.72 21.71
N LEU A 22 -3.20 12.48 20.71
CA LEU A 22 -3.66 13.56 19.83
C LEU A 22 -4.58 14.53 20.56
N GLN A 23 -5.49 14.02 21.39
CA GLN A 23 -6.41 14.83 22.19
C GLN A 23 -5.67 15.68 23.24
N ALA A 24 -4.54 15.21 23.75
CA ALA A 24 -3.70 15.97 24.67
C ALA A 24 -3.05 17.21 24.02
N LEU A 25 -2.95 17.26 22.67
CA LEU A 25 -2.38 18.40 21.94
C LEU A 25 -3.40 19.54 21.75
N GLY A 26 -4.70 19.25 21.82
CA GLY A 26 -5.71 20.27 21.57
C GLY A 26 -7.15 19.75 21.56
N GLU A 27 -8.07 20.66 21.33
CA GLU A 27 -9.48 20.33 21.08
C GLU A 27 -9.58 19.58 19.76
N THR A 28 -9.98 18.30 19.81
CA THR A 28 -9.95 17.40 18.67
C THR A 28 -11.36 16.98 18.26
N THR A 29 -11.70 17.20 17.00
CA THR A 29 -12.96 16.76 16.38
C THR A 29 -12.67 15.62 15.40
N PHE A 30 -13.46 14.54 15.49
CA PHE A 30 -13.32 13.36 14.64
C PHE A 30 -14.52 13.18 13.71
N TYR A 31 -14.24 13.00 12.42
CA TYR A 31 -15.22 12.57 11.42
C TYR A 31 -14.78 11.20 10.85
N THR A 32 -15.72 10.30 10.67
CA THR A 32 -15.43 8.96 10.10
C THR A 32 -15.29 8.98 8.58
N HIS A 33 -15.91 9.95 7.93
CA HIS A 33 -15.84 10.18 6.49
C HIS A 33 -16.22 11.63 6.22
N THR A 34 -15.54 12.28 5.28
CA THR A 34 -15.82 13.64 4.86
C THR A 34 -15.91 13.73 3.34
N GLU A 35 -17.08 14.11 2.84
CA GLU A 35 -17.23 14.46 1.43
C GLU A 35 -16.41 15.73 1.12
N PRO A 36 -15.77 15.82 -0.07
CA PRO A 36 -14.92 16.97 -0.42
C PRO A 36 -15.62 18.32 -0.25
N GLU A 37 -16.91 18.40 -0.61
CA GLU A 37 -17.71 19.62 -0.53
C GLU A 37 -17.97 20.08 0.91
N LYS A 38 -17.89 19.18 1.87
CA LYS A 38 -18.06 19.45 3.30
C LYS A 38 -16.75 19.71 4.03
N ALA A 39 -15.61 19.52 3.34
CA ALA A 39 -14.30 19.57 3.99
C ALA A 39 -14.03 20.96 4.60
N ALA A 40 -14.24 22.05 3.85
CA ALA A 40 -14.03 23.39 4.34
C ALA A 40 -14.89 23.71 5.58
N ALA A 41 -16.17 23.35 5.55
CA ALA A 41 -17.09 23.58 6.68
C ALA A 41 -16.70 22.77 7.93
N ARG A 42 -16.18 21.54 7.75
CA ARG A 42 -15.72 20.69 8.87
C ARG A 42 -14.39 21.14 9.44
N ILE A 43 -13.49 21.62 8.59
CA ILE A 43 -12.24 22.24 9.04
C ILE A 43 -12.52 23.50 9.85
N GLY A 44 -13.43 24.36 9.36
CA GLY A 44 -13.85 25.56 10.05
C GLY A 44 -12.67 26.45 10.42
N ASP A 45 -12.50 26.69 11.73
CA ASP A 45 -11.42 27.50 12.31
C ASP A 45 -10.24 26.65 12.84
N ALA A 46 -10.15 25.37 12.49
CA ALA A 46 -9.06 24.51 12.93
C ALA A 46 -7.69 24.95 12.38
N GLU A 47 -6.68 24.78 13.21
CA GLU A 47 -5.28 25.06 12.87
C GLU A 47 -4.57 23.82 12.29
N ILE A 48 -5.04 22.63 12.65
CA ILE A 48 -4.41 21.35 12.28
C ILE A 48 -5.48 20.41 11.72
N VAL A 49 -5.19 19.84 10.57
CA VAL A 49 -6.03 18.82 9.92
C VAL A 49 -5.25 17.54 9.77
N LEU A 50 -5.86 16.41 10.17
CA LEU A 50 -5.42 15.08 9.81
C LEU A 50 -6.39 14.49 8.81
N LEU A 51 -5.87 13.81 7.78
CA LEU A 51 -6.68 13.16 6.76
C LEU A 51 -5.98 11.94 6.17
N ASN A 52 -6.74 11.07 5.54
CA ASN A 52 -6.22 9.94 4.76
C ASN A 52 -6.67 10.03 3.30
N LYS A 53 -7.97 10.16 3.07
CA LYS A 53 -8.58 10.06 1.73
C LYS A 53 -9.38 11.28 1.31
N THR A 54 -9.74 12.14 2.22
CA THR A 54 -10.46 13.37 1.93
C THR A 54 -9.64 14.27 1.01
N VAL A 55 -10.23 14.68 -0.11
CA VAL A 55 -9.55 15.56 -1.07
C VAL A 55 -9.67 17.01 -0.59
N LEU A 56 -8.53 17.70 -0.51
CA LEU A 56 -8.43 19.13 -0.22
C LEU A 56 -7.94 19.87 -1.46
N THR A 57 -8.86 20.45 -2.20
CA THR A 57 -8.56 21.27 -3.38
C THR A 57 -8.10 22.67 -2.99
N ALA A 58 -7.49 23.40 -3.92
CA ALA A 58 -7.13 24.80 -3.73
C ALA A 58 -8.33 25.68 -3.26
N GLU A 59 -9.53 25.38 -3.78
CA GLU A 59 -10.74 26.10 -3.37
C GLU A 59 -11.06 25.85 -1.89
N THR A 60 -11.01 24.59 -1.45
CA THR A 60 -11.20 24.21 -0.03
C THR A 60 -10.17 24.88 0.86
N LEU A 61 -8.88 24.79 0.49
CA LEU A 61 -7.79 25.34 1.28
C LEU A 61 -7.86 26.85 1.46
N ARG A 62 -8.24 27.59 0.41
CA ARG A 62 -8.40 29.05 0.49
C ARG A 62 -9.52 29.52 1.42
N GLN A 63 -10.48 28.65 1.74
CA GLN A 63 -11.54 28.92 2.73
C GLN A 63 -11.06 28.74 4.17
N CYS A 64 -10.04 27.90 4.41
CA CYS A 64 -9.55 27.52 5.74
C CYS A 64 -8.48 28.50 6.27
N LYS A 65 -8.91 29.68 6.72
CA LYS A 65 -8.01 30.83 7.03
C LYS A 65 -7.03 30.60 8.20
N ASN A 66 -7.36 29.70 9.13
CA ASN A 66 -6.55 29.42 10.31
C ASN A 66 -5.66 28.20 10.17
N LEU A 67 -5.79 27.47 9.05
CA LEU A 67 -5.09 26.21 8.83
C LEU A 67 -3.58 26.43 8.68
N LYS A 68 -2.78 25.74 9.47
CA LYS A 68 -1.31 25.85 9.52
C LYS A 68 -0.62 24.53 9.15
N LEU A 69 -1.25 23.40 9.49
CA LEU A 69 -0.67 22.08 9.34
C LEU A 69 -1.69 21.09 8.80
N ILE A 70 -1.30 20.36 7.77
CA ILE A 70 -2.01 19.17 7.28
C ILE A 70 -1.11 17.96 7.49
N SER A 71 -1.61 16.97 8.22
CA SER A 71 -0.95 15.68 8.39
C SER A 71 -1.73 14.61 7.63
N VAL A 72 -1.16 14.15 6.52
CA VAL A 72 -1.70 13.02 5.77
C VAL A 72 -1.27 11.73 6.47
N ILE A 73 -2.22 11.00 7.06
CA ILE A 73 -1.96 9.74 7.77
C ILE A 73 -1.83 8.55 6.80
N ALA A 74 -1.15 8.78 5.70
CA ALA A 74 -0.85 7.82 4.64
C ALA A 74 0.48 8.17 3.97
N THR A 75 0.99 7.28 3.11
CA THR A 75 2.19 7.55 2.31
C THR A 75 1.90 8.51 1.16
N GLY A 76 0.82 8.26 0.40
CA GLY A 76 0.41 9.14 -0.70
C GLY A 76 -0.28 10.40 -0.18
N TYR A 77 0.11 11.55 -0.72
CA TYR A 77 -0.44 12.87 -0.37
C TYR A 77 -1.10 13.60 -1.56
N ASN A 78 -1.38 12.89 -2.63
CA ASN A 78 -2.05 13.41 -3.83
C ASN A 78 -3.50 13.87 -3.59
N THR A 79 -4.05 13.63 -2.41
CA THR A 79 -5.34 14.15 -1.95
C THR A 79 -5.27 15.62 -1.53
N VAL A 80 -4.08 16.20 -1.41
CA VAL A 80 -3.87 17.58 -0.98
C VAL A 80 -3.20 18.39 -2.09
N ASP A 81 -3.73 19.56 -2.41
CA ASP A 81 -3.09 20.52 -3.30
C ASP A 81 -1.90 21.18 -2.58
N VAL A 82 -0.73 20.55 -2.74
CA VAL A 82 0.50 20.96 -2.04
C VAL A 82 1.01 22.30 -2.53
N ASP A 83 0.80 22.65 -3.80
CA ASP A 83 1.24 23.91 -4.34
C ASP A 83 0.42 25.07 -3.76
N CYS A 84 -0.89 24.90 -3.68
CA CYS A 84 -1.75 25.84 -2.96
C CYS A 84 -1.37 25.93 -1.47
N CYS A 85 -1.06 24.82 -0.81
CA CYS A 85 -0.59 24.85 0.58
C CYS A 85 0.68 25.70 0.74
N ARG A 86 1.63 25.55 -0.19
CA ARG A 86 2.88 26.34 -0.19
C ARG A 86 2.60 27.85 -0.35
N GLU A 87 1.69 28.22 -1.25
CA GLU A 87 1.26 29.61 -1.43
C GLU A 87 0.63 30.20 -0.16
N LEU A 88 -0.15 29.39 0.56
CA LEU A 88 -0.85 29.80 1.78
C LEU A 88 -0.01 29.68 3.06
N GLY A 89 1.22 29.17 2.97
CA GLY A 89 2.09 28.96 4.13
C GLY A 89 1.63 27.80 5.03
N ILE A 90 0.86 26.83 4.49
CA ILE A 90 0.38 25.64 5.19
C ILE A 90 1.43 24.53 5.07
N THR A 91 1.90 24.01 6.19
CA THR A 91 2.82 22.88 6.21
C THR A 91 2.06 21.58 5.91
N VAL A 92 2.58 20.75 4.99
CA VAL A 92 2.05 19.42 4.71
C VAL A 92 3.07 18.36 5.07
N CYS A 93 2.67 17.37 5.84
CA CYS A 93 3.47 16.19 6.14
C CYS A 93 2.66 14.91 5.91
N ASN A 94 3.38 13.82 5.68
CA ASN A 94 2.82 12.49 5.44
C ASN A 94 3.58 11.43 6.27
N VAL A 95 3.18 10.15 6.18
CA VAL A 95 3.86 9.01 6.81
C VAL A 95 4.54 8.18 5.71
N PRO A 96 5.80 8.46 5.37
CA PRO A 96 6.48 7.73 4.31
C PRO A 96 6.80 6.29 4.75
N SER A 97 6.67 5.35 3.83
CA SER A 97 7.23 3.98 3.89
C SER A 97 6.79 3.04 5.02
N TYR A 98 5.73 3.31 5.76
CA TYR A 98 5.29 2.42 6.86
C TYR A 98 4.72 1.06 6.39
N GLY A 99 4.22 0.97 5.17
CA GLY A 99 3.52 -0.21 4.65
C GLY A 99 4.30 -1.05 3.64
N SER A 100 5.54 -0.69 3.31
CA SER A 100 6.27 -1.32 2.20
C SER A 100 6.50 -2.81 2.40
N GLU A 101 6.90 -3.21 3.59
CA GLU A 101 7.12 -4.60 3.99
C GLU A 101 5.81 -5.37 4.01
N ALA A 102 4.77 -4.82 4.62
CA ALA A 102 3.46 -5.45 4.72
C ALA A 102 2.81 -5.68 3.34
N ILE A 103 2.92 -4.70 2.43
CA ILE A 103 2.40 -4.83 1.07
C ILE A 103 3.17 -5.94 0.32
N SER A 104 4.49 -5.95 0.42
CA SER A 104 5.32 -6.99 -0.20
C SER A 104 5.00 -8.37 0.37
N GLN A 105 4.85 -8.49 1.68
CA GLN A 105 4.46 -9.74 2.34
C GLN A 105 3.09 -10.23 1.84
N ASN A 106 2.10 -9.34 1.74
CA ASN A 106 0.78 -9.70 1.23
C ASN A 106 0.82 -10.17 -0.23
N ALA A 107 1.61 -9.51 -1.08
CA ALA A 107 1.79 -9.92 -2.47
C ALA A 107 2.37 -11.34 -2.56
N ILE A 108 3.37 -11.66 -1.74
CA ILE A 108 3.94 -13.02 -1.67
C ILE A 108 2.94 -14.02 -1.10
N ALA A 109 2.17 -13.67 -0.08
CA ALA A 109 1.13 -14.54 0.46
C ALA A 109 0.09 -14.92 -0.59
N LEU A 110 -0.36 -13.95 -1.40
CA LEU A 110 -1.27 -14.19 -2.52
C LEU A 110 -0.65 -15.11 -3.59
N LEU A 111 0.61 -14.88 -3.94
CA LEU A 111 1.34 -15.74 -4.88
C LEU A 111 1.42 -17.19 -4.36
N LEU A 112 1.79 -17.36 -3.09
CA LEU A 112 1.90 -18.69 -2.49
C LEU A 112 0.53 -19.38 -2.38
N GLU A 113 -0.54 -18.65 -2.10
CA GLU A 113 -1.89 -19.24 -2.12
C GLU A 113 -2.28 -19.68 -3.53
N LEU A 114 -1.97 -18.91 -4.56
CA LEU A 114 -2.23 -19.29 -5.95
C LEU A 114 -1.43 -20.53 -6.40
N THR A 115 -0.19 -20.66 -5.94
CA THR A 115 0.70 -21.74 -6.36
C THR A 115 0.54 -23.02 -5.54
N ASN A 116 0.17 -22.91 -4.25
CA ASN A 116 0.13 -24.03 -3.30
C ASN A 116 -1.29 -24.39 -2.83
N ARG A 117 -2.28 -23.49 -2.97
CA ARG A 117 -3.66 -23.74 -2.54
C ARG A 117 -3.78 -24.19 -1.08
N VAL A 118 -3.01 -23.57 -0.18
CA VAL A 118 -2.91 -23.97 1.23
C VAL A 118 -4.27 -23.91 1.93
N ALA A 119 -5.07 -22.87 1.70
CA ALA A 119 -6.40 -22.73 2.31
C ALA A 119 -7.35 -23.86 1.88
N HIS A 120 -7.29 -24.28 0.61
CA HIS A 120 -8.10 -25.40 0.13
C HIS A 120 -7.72 -26.71 0.84
N HIS A 121 -6.43 -27.03 0.88
CA HIS A 121 -5.97 -28.28 1.49
C HIS A 121 -6.23 -28.30 3.01
N ASP A 122 -6.07 -27.17 3.72
CA ASP A 122 -6.45 -27.06 5.14
C ASP A 122 -7.95 -27.34 5.33
N ALA A 123 -8.81 -26.76 4.50
CA ALA A 123 -10.25 -27.00 4.58
C ALA A 123 -10.63 -28.46 4.35
N GLU A 124 -9.98 -29.15 3.42
CA GLU A 124 -10.22 -30.58 3.16
C GLU A 124 -9.73 -31.46 4.30
N VAL A 125 -8.57 -31.17 4.88
CA VAL A 125 -8.06 -31.89 6.06
C VAL A 125 -9.00 -31.73 7.25
N ARG A 126 -9.53 -30.53 7.48
CA ARG A 126 -10.53 -30.28 8.56
C ARG A 126 -11.85 -31.02 8.37
N LYS A 127 -12.21 -31.36 7.13
CA LYS A 127 -13.35 -32.24 6.83
C LYS A 127 -13.04 -33.72 7.05
N GLY A 128 -11.83 -34.08 7.51
CA GLY A 128 -11.40 -35.43 7.75
C GLY A 128 -10.82 -36.11 6.52
N ARG A 129 -10.54 -35.37 5.44
CA ARG A 129 -9.92 -35.95 4.24
C ARG A 129 -8.47 -36.30 4.52
N SER A 130 -8.10 -37.54 4.19
CA SER A 130 -6.75 -38.06 4.17
C SER A 130 -6.49 -38.74 2.84
N GLY A 131 -5.31 -39.26 2.60
CA GLY A 131 -5.05 -40.16 1.47
C GLY A 131 -6.01 -41.35 1.50
N GLY A 132 -6.26 -41.97 0.35
CA GLY A 132 -7.04 -43.21 0.26
C GLY A 132 -6.36 -44.36 0.94
N PRO A 133 -7.00 -45.55 0.97
CA PRO A 133 -6.36 -46.78 1.51
C PRO A 133 -5.02 -47.08 0.81
N GLY A 134 -3.94 -46.98 1.57
CA GLY A 134 -2.58 -47.13 1.06
C GLY A 134 -1.89 -45.85 0.61
N ASP A 135 -2.62 -44.71 0.55
CA ASP A 135 -2.06 -43.41 0.26
C ASP A 135 -1.87 -42.61 1.54
N TRP A 136 -0.75 -41.91 1.66
CA TRP A 136 -0.40 -41.05 2.79
C TRP A 136 -0.62 -39.57 2.49
N CYS A 137 -1.04 -39.19 1.26
CA CYS A 137 -1.31 -37.85 0.83
C CYS A 137 -2.46 -37.77 -0.18
N PHE A 138 -2.95 -36.59 -0.40
CA PHE A 138 -3.88 -36.24 -1.48
C PHE A 138 -3.55 -34.88 -2.08
N TRP A 139 -3.96 -34.67 -3.30
CA TRP A 139 -3.90 -33.34 -3.98
C TRP A 139 -5.07 -33.18 -4.93
N ASP A 140 -5.60 -31.97 -5.05
CA ASP A 140 -6.69 -31.62 -5.97
C ASP A 140 -6.21 -30.72 -7.09
N TYR A 141 -5.06 -30.07 -6.90
CA TYR A 141 -4.50 -29.12 -7.83
C TYR A 141 -3.00 -29.37 -8.02
N SER A 142 -2.50 -29.10 -9.22
CA SER A 142 -1.07 -29.08 -9.45
C SER A 142 -0.43 -27.95 -8.64
N VAL A 143 0.59 -28.27 -7.89
CA VAL A 143 1.44 -27.31 -7.18
C VAL A 143 2.48 -26.76 -8.16
N MET A 144 2.75 -25.47 -8.08
CA MET A 144 3.74 -24.81 -8.92
C MET A 144 4.96 -24.42 -8.08
N GLU A 145 6.10 -25.01 -8.37
CA GLU A 145 7.38 -24.55 -7.79
C GLU A 145 7.79 -23.24 -8.43
N LEU A 146 8.29 -22.31 -7.60
CA LEU A 146 8.72 -20.97 -8.03
C LEU A 146 10.17 -20.94 -8.53
N GLU A 147 11.00 -21.91 -8.11
CA GLU A 147 12.40 -21.97 -8.50
C GLU A 147 12.57 -22.02 -10.03
N GLY A 148 13.50 -21.24 -10.52
CA GLY A 148 13.80 -21.13 -11.95
C GLY A 148 12.77 -20.36 -12.78
N LYS A 149 11.61 -20.02 -12.23
CA LYS A 149 10.57 -19.24 -12.92
C LYS A 149 10.91 -17.75 -12.97
N THR A 150 10.21 -17.05 -13.85
CA THR A 150 10.39 -15.61 -14.06
C THR A 150 9.19 -14.86 -13.50
N ALA A 151 9.47 -13.85 -12.66
CA ALA A 151 8.50 -12.90 -12.17
C ALA A 151 8.66 -11.55 -12.90
N GLY A 152 7.57 -11.01 -13.41
CA GLY A 152 7.50 -9.66 -13.97
C GLY A 152 7.10 -8.66 -12.91
N ILE A 153 7.86 -7.57 -12.74
CA ILE A 153 7.56 -6.49 -11.80
C ILE A 153 7.44 -5.18 -12.56
N ILE A 154 6.26 -4.57 -12.49
CA ILE A 154 6.01 -3.23 -13.03
C ILE A 154 6.10 -2.24 -11.87
N GLY A 155 7.15 -1.41 -11.88
CA GLY A 155 7.51 -0.52 -10.79
C GLY A 155 8.53 -1.14 -9.83
N LEU A 156 9.83 -0.94 -10.08
CA LEU A 156 10.92 -1.41 -9.21
C LEU A 156 11.34 -0.33 -8.19
N GLY A 157 10.35 0.38 -7.65
CA GLY A 157 10.51 1.30 -6.52
C GLY A 157 10.74 0.57 -5.19
N ARG A 158 10.42 1.21 -4.07
CA ARG A 158 10.66 0.63 -2.72
C ARG A 158 9.97 -0.72 -2.53
N ILE A 159 8.66 -0.81 -2.80
CA ILE A 159 7.87 -2.05 -2.65
C ILE A 159 8.34 -3.10 -3.66
N GLY A 160 8.50 -2.73 -4.93
CA GLY A 160 8.99 -3.63 -5.97
C GLY A 160 10.33 -4.25 -5.63
N LYS A 161 11.26 -3.45 -5.07
CA LYS A 161 12.58 -3.92 -4.63
C LYS A 161 12.50 -4.92 -3.47
N ILE A 162 11.61 -4.70 -2.50
CA ILE A 162 11.40 -5.64 -1.39
C ILE A 162 10.82 -6.94 -1.92
N THR A 163 9.78 -6.86 -2.74
CA THR A 163 9.15 -8.03 -3.37
C THR A 163 10.13 -8.81 -4.23
N ALA A 164 10.94 -8.12 -5.05
CA ALA A 164 11.97 -8.75 -5.88
C ALA A 164 12.99 -9.53 -5.05
N ARG A 165 13.41 -8.98 -3.89
CA ARG A 165 14.33 -9.69 -2.98
C ARG A 165 13.71 -11.00 -2.46
N ILE A 166 12.45 -11.00 -2.09
CA ILE A 166 11.76 -12.18 -1.58
C ILE A 166 11.59 -13.21 -2.71
N LEU A 167 11.17 -12.79 -3.91
CA LEU A 167 11.01 -13.68 -5.07
C LEU A 167 12.35 -14.31 -5.48
N ARG A 168 13.44 -13.56 -5.43
CA ARG A 168 14.79 -14.10 -5.67
C ARG A 168 15.20 -15.14 -4.62
N ALA A 169 14.76 -14.99 -3.37
CA ALA A 169 15.01 -16.00 -2.34
C ALA A 169 14.26 -17.31 -2.60
N PHE A 170 13.18 -17.30 -3.40
CA PHE A 170 12.53 -18.47 -3.95
C PHE A 170 13.19 -19.00 -5.25
N GLY A 171 14.36 -18.49 -5.63
CA GLY A 171 15.06 -18.92 -6.84
C GLY A 171 14.49 -18.35 -8.14
N MET A 172 13.59 -17.36 -8.07
CA MET A 172 13.01 -16.73 -9.27
C MET A 172 13.94 -15.74 -9.94
N LYS A 173 13.83 -15.60 -11.26
CA LYS A 173 14.40 -14.50 -12.04
C LYS A 173 13.41 -13.35 -12.09
N ILE A 174 13.94 -12.11 -12.10
CA ILE A 174 13.13 -10.90 -12.13
C ILE A 174 13.29 -10.20 -13.49
N LEU A 175 12.17 -9.92 -14.13
CA LEU A 175 12.08 -8.93 -15.20
C LEU A 175 11.35 -7.71 -14.66
N ALA A 176 11.97 -6.54 -14.73
CA ALA A 176 11.42 -5.32 -14.18
C ALA A 176 11.16 -4.29 -15.27
N HIS A 177 10.05 -3.57 -15.15
CA HIS A 177 9.79 -2.37 -15.93
C HIS A 177 9.65 -1.18 -14.98
N ASP A 178 10.44 -0.14 -15.20
CA ASP A 178 10.33 1.12 -14.45
C ASP A 178 10.80 2.28 -15.35
N MET A 179 10.23 3.47 -15.12
CA MET A 179 10.70 4.69 -15.77
C MET A 179 12.07 5.13 -15.24
N TYR A 180 12.37 4.81 -13.97
CA TYR A 180 13.64 5.12 -13.32
C TYR A 180 14.39 3.82 -13.03
N GLN A 181 15.38 3.52 -13.87
CA GLN A 181 16.18 2.31 -13.73
C GLN A 181 17.34 2.55 -12.77
N ASP A 182 17.49 1.70 -11.77
CA ASP A 182 18.59 1.71 -10.83
C ASP A 182 19.61 0.64 -11.25
N PRO A 183 20.80 1.04 -11.77
CA PRO A 183 21.78 0.08 -12.26
C PRO A 183 22.28 -0.91 -11.20
N ALA A 184 22.19 -0.57 -9.92
CA ALA A 184 22.56 -1.46 -8.82
C ALA A 184 21.64 -2.70 -8.73
N TRP A 185 20.49 -2.67 -9.38
CA TRP A 185 19.55 -3.79 -9.44
C TRP A 185 19.71 -4.66 -10.68
N GLU A 186 20.45 -4.20 -11.66
CA GLU A 186 20.70 -4.96 -12.91
C GLU A 186 21.82 -5.98 -12.72
N ASN A 187 21.47 -7.26 -12.81
CA ASN A 187 22.38 -8.38 -12.64
C ASN A 187 21.80 -9.64 -13.29
N GLU A 188 22.47 -10.79 -13.15
CA GLU A 188 22.03 -12.05 -13.77
C GLU A 188 20.61 -12.50 -13.36
N SER A 189 20.14 -12.13 -12.16
CA SER A 189 18.83 -12.53 -11.62
C SER A 189 17.77 -11.42 -11.67
N CYS A 190 18.12 -10.21 -12.12
CA CYS A 190 17.20 -9.08 -12.28
C CYS A 190 17.62 -8.21 -13.47
N ARG A 191 16.71 -8.04 -14.43
CA ARG A 191 16.96 -7.21 -15.63
C ARG A 191 15.80 -6.26 -15.86
N TYR A 192 16.11 -5.05 -16.31
CA TYR A 192 15.09 -4.15 -16.83
C TYR A 192 14.70 -4.49 -18.27
N THR A 193 13.44 -4.27 -18.61
CA THR A 193 12.91 -4.53 -19.95
C THR A 193 11.72 -3.59 -20.25
N ASP A 194 11.33 -3.54 -21.52
CA ASP A 194 10.05 -2.93 -21.92
C ASP A 194 8.86 -3.81 -21.51
N LEU A 195 7.65 -3.25 -21.58
CA LEU A 195 6.43 -3.97 -21.19
C LEU A 195 6.13 -5.16 -22.09
N ASP A 196 6.35 -5.02 -23.41
CA ASP A 196 6.05 -6.09 -24.36
C ASP A 196 6.94 -7.31 -24.12
N THR A 197 8.24 -7.07 -23.89
CA THR A 197 9.19 -8.10 -23.53
C THR A 197 8.89 -8.67 -22.12
N LEU A 198 8.42 -7.85 -21.20
CA LEU A 198 8.05 -8.32 -19.87
C LEU A 198 6.87 -9.31 -19.91
N TYR A 199 5.87 -9.06 -20.73
CA TYR A 199 4.67 -9.92 -20.83
C TYR A 199 4.91 -11.24 -21.55
N ALA A 200 5.91 -11.33 -22.42
CA ALA A 200 6.13 -12.53 -23.25
C ALA A 200 6.60 -13.78 -22.48
N PRO A 201 7.61 -13.71 -21.55
CA PRO A 201 8.18 -14.89 -20.90
C PRO A 201 7.69 -15.12 -19.46
N VAL A 202 6.82 -14.28 -18.91
CA VAL A 202 6.48 -14.41 -17.49
C VAL A 202 5.52 -15.56 -17.22
N SER A 203 5.92 -16.43 -16.32
CA SER A 203 5.09 -17.51 -15.80
C SER A 203 4.00 -16.99 -14.85
N TYR A 204 4.15 -15.78 -14.33
CA TYR A 204 3.22 -15.09 -13.45
C TYR A 204 3.36 -13.58 -13.59
N THR A 205 2.28 -12.90 -13.98
CA THR A 205 2.18 -11.46 -14.06
C THR A 205 1.22 -10.95 -13.00
N HIS A 206 1.72 -10.48 -11.87
CA HIS A 206 0.92 -9.54 -11.06
C HIS A 206 1.73 -8.86 -9.96
N LEU A 207 2.32 -7.71 -10.24
CA LEU A 207 2.66 -6.71 -9.22
C LEU A 207 2.71 -5.35 -9.88
N ARG A 208 1.67 -4.57 -9.69
CA ARG A 208 1.69 -3.14 -9.94
C ARG A 208 1.83 -2.45 -8.59
N ALA A 209 3.02 -2.02 -8.26
CA ALA A 209 3.21 -1.08 -7.17
C ALA A 209 2.87 0.32 -7.68
N HIS A 210 1.70 0.85 -7.28
CA HIS A 210 1.39 2.25 -7.46
C HIS A 210 2.06 3.05 -6.35
N GLU A 211 3.30 3.41 -6.56
CA GLU A 211 3.88 4.57 -5.90
C GLU A 211 4.12 5.61 -7.00
N THR A 212 3.10 6.40 -7.27
CA THR A 212 3.27 7.62 -8.06
C THR A 212 3.87 8.64 -7.12
N VAL A 213 5.17 8.74 -7.12
CA VAL A 213 5.84 9.96 -6.65
C VAL A 213 5.89 10.87 -7.88
N LEU A 214 5.06 11.86 -7.87
CA LEU A 214 5.19 13.03 -8.75
C LEU A 214 6.28 13.94 -8.20
#